data_8c5d83a15ec2d6f4e5c21baeccdef739
#
_entry.id   8c5d83a15ec2d6f4e5c21baeccdef739
#
_cell.length_a   1.000
_cell.length_b   1.000
_cell.length_c   1.000
_cell.angle_alpha   90.00
_cell.angle_beta   90.00
_cell.angle_gamma   90.00
#
_symmetry.space_group_name_H-M   'P 1'
#
loop_
_entity.id
_entity.type
_entity.pdbx_description
1 polymer ?
#
loop_
_entity_poly.entity_id
_entity_poly.type
_entity_poly.pdbx_seq_one_letter_code
_entity_poly.pdbx_strand_id
1 'polypeptide(L)' 'MIPLTRLNHKALVINPDLIVSIEETPDTIITLSNGEKIAVQEKVKEVIQRVIQFRRCIFNPSIPIE' A
#
# COMPACT_ATOMS: atom_id res chain seq x y z
N MET A 1 5.68 0.23 6.69
CA MET A 1 4.22 0.33 6.83
C MET A 1 3.71 1.50 6.01
N ILE A 2 2.64 1.29 5.28
CA ILE A 2 2.05 2.38 4.50
C ILE A 2 0.64 2.65 5.00
N PRO A 3 0.25 3.92 5.11
CA PRO A 3 -1.10 4.28 5.55
C PRO A 3 -2.06 4.27 4.35
N LEU A 4 -3.25 3.75 4.57
CA LEU A 4 -4.30 3.72 3.56
C LEU A 4 -5.63 4.02 4.25
N THR A 5 -6.67 4.20 3.45
CA THR A 5 -8.00 4.52 3.98
C THR A 5 -8.99 3.48 3.48
N ARG A 6 -9.67 2.79 4.39
CA ARG A 6 -10.70 1.83 4.02
C ARG A 6 -11.90 2.56 3.40
N LEU A 7 -12.74 1.82 2.71
CA LEU A 7 -13.92 2.41 2.09
C LEU A 7 -14.86 3.03 3.13
N ASN A 8 -14.83 2.55 4.36
CA ASN A 8 -15.67 3.10 5.43
C ASN A 8 -15.01 4.31 6.10
N HIS A 9 -13.98 4.89 5.47
CA HIS A 9 -13.25 6.08 5.92
C HIS A 9 -12.37 5.85 7.14
N LYS A 10 -12.18 4.61 7.54
CA LYS A 10 -11.27 4.32 8.65
C LYS A 10 -9.86 4.14 8.15
N ALA A 11 -8.91 4.70 8.89
CA ALA A 11 -7.50 4.58 8.54
C ALA A 11 -7.00 3.17 8.85
N LEU A 12 -6.04 2.73 8.05
CA LEU A 12 -5.35 1.49 8.35
C LEU A 12 -3.91 1.62 7.90
N VAL A 13 -3.05 0.76 8.44
CA VAL A 13 -1.64 0.72 8.11
C VAL A 13 -1.32 -0.70 7.70
N ILE A 14 -0.64 -0.87 6.56
CA ILE A 14 -0.36 -2.17 6.00
C ILE A 14 1.14 -2.32 5.78
N ASN A 15 1.64 -3.52 6.06
CA ASN A 15 3.00 -3.88 5.68
C ASN A 15 3.00 -4.23 4.20
N PRO A 16 3.68 -3.44 3.34
CA PRO A 16 3.63 -3.69 1.90
C PRO A 16 4.25 -5.01 1.50
N ASP A 17 5.09 -5.61 2.33
CA ASP A 17 5.67 -6.91 2.03
C ASP A 17 4.63 -8.02 2.05
N LEU A 18 3.47 -7.79 2.64
CA LEU A 18 2.39 -8.76 2.68
C LEU A 18 1.46 -8.66 1.49
N ILE A 19 1.65 -7.66 0.62
CA ILE A 19 0.77 -7.45 -0.53
C ILE A 19 1.13 -8.42 -1.64
N VAL A 20 0.14 -9.19 -2.09
CA VAL A 20 0.32 -10.11 -3.20
C VAL A 20 -0.14 -9.47 -4.51
N SER A 21 -1.27 -8.77 -4.48
CA SER A 21 -1.77 -8.14 -5.69
C SER A 21 -2.63 -6.93 -5.33
N ILE A 22 -2.75 -6.02 -6.28
CA ILE A 22 -3.58 -4.83 -6.17
C ILE A 22 -4.41 -4.72 -7.44
N GLU A 23 -5.73 -4.64 -7.29
CA GLU A 23 -6.65 -4.53 -8.44
C GLU A 23 -7.60 -3.36 -8.23
N GLU A 24 -8.11 -2.85 -9.32
CA GLU A 24 -9.05 -1.73 -9.25
C GLU A 24 -10.26 -2.05 -10.12
N THR A 25 -11.26 -2.75 -9.57
CA THR A 25 -12.50 -3.15 -10.27
C THR A 25 -13.63 -3.37 -9.28
N PRO A 26 -14.48 -2.43 -9.04
CA PRO A 26 -14.36 -1.00 -9.34
C PRO A 26 -13.52 -0.27 -8.31
N ASP A 27 -13.35 -0.84 -7.12
CA ASP A 27 -12.57 -0.22 -6.06
C ASP A 27 -11.19 -0.85 -6.01
N THR A 28 -10.26 -0.15 -5.37
CA THR A 28 -8.93 -0.68 -5.17
C THR A 28 -8.98 -1.80 -4.15
N ILE A 29 -8.66 -3.01 -4.58
CA ILE A 29 -8.66 -4.19 -3.71
C ILE A 29 -7.24 -4.68 -3.56
N ILE A 30 -6.79 -4.78 -2.32
CA ILE A 30 -5.45 -5.27 -2.00
C ILE A 30 -5.58 -6.66 -1.42
N THR A 31 -4.90 -7.62 -2.05
CA THR A 31 -4.89 -9.00 -1.57
C THR A 31 -3.58 -9.25 -0.82
N LEU A 32 -3.71 -9.73 0.40
CA LEU A 32 -2.55 -9.99 1.25
C LEU A 32 -2.16 -11.47 1.18
N SER A 33 -0.96 -11.76 1.64
CA SER A 33 -0.39 -13.10 1.56
C SER A 33 -1.18 -14.13 2.33
N ASN A 34 -1.97 -13.71 3.32
CA ASN A 34 -2.82 -14.65 4.07
C ASN A 34 -4.18 -14.86 3.39
N GLY A 35 -4.37 -14.32 2.19
CA GLY A 35 -5.64 -14.46 1.47
C GLY A 35 -6.66 -13.38 1.76
N GLU A 36 -6.37 -12.52 2.70
CA GLU A 36 -7.29 -11.45 3.07
C GLU A 36 -7.33 -10.39 1.97
N LYS A 37 -8.53 -9.85 1.72
CA LYS A 37 -8.70 -8.78 0.73
C LYS A 37 -9.23 -7.54 1.42
N ILE A 38 -8.63 -6.41 1.11
CA ILE A 38 -8.98 -5.14 1.73
C ILE A 38 -9.29 -4.13 0.65
N ALA A 39 -10.45 -3.48 0.75
CA ALA A 39 -10.85 -2.43 -0.18
C ALA A 39 -10.45 -1.08 0.40
N VAL A 40 -9.80 -0.25 -0.40
CA VAL A 40 -9.33 1.06 0.04
C VAL A 40 -9.77 2.15 -0.93
N GLN A 41 -9.72 3.39 -0.47
CA GLN A 41 -10.14 4.53 -1.27
C GLN A 41 -9.05 5.01 -2.22
N GLU A 42 -7.81 4.80 -1.87
CA GLU A 42 -6.70 5.25 -2.70
C GLU A 42 -6.69 4.52 -4.04
N LYS A 43 -6.32 5.24 -5.10
CA LYS A 43 -6.19 4.62 -6.41
C LYS A 43 -4.96 3.71 -6.44
N VAL A 44 -4.95 2.76 -7.38
CA VAL A 44 -3.82 1.84 -7.51
C VAL A 44 -2.51 2.60 -7.66
N LYS A 45 -2.50 3.65 -8.47
CA LYS A 45 -1.29 4.45 -8.64
C LYS A 45 -0.78 5.00 -7.32
N GLU A 46 -1.68 5.49 -6.48
CA GLU A 46 -1.31 6.08 -5.22
C GLU A 46 -0.76 5.03 -4.26
N VAL A 47 -1.39 3.86 -4.24
CA VAL A 47 -0.90 2.77 -3.39
C VAL A 47 0.51 2.37 -3.80
N ILE A 48 0.74 2.22 -5.10
CA ILE A 48 2.04 1.85 -5.62
C ILE A 48 3.08 2.91 -5.25
N GLN A 49 2.74 4.18 -5.36
CA GLN A 49 3.67 5.25 -4.99
C GLN A 49 4.04 5.18 -3.50
N ARG A 50 3.07 4.89 -2.65
CA ARG A 50 3.36 4.78 -1.22
C ARG A 50 4.27 3.60 -0.91
N VAL A 51 4.07 2.50 -1.62
CA VAL A 51 4.96 1.34 -1.46
C VAL A 51 6.37 1.70 -1.89
N ILE A 52 6.52 2.36 -3.02
CA ILE A 52 7.84 2.75 -3.52
C ILE A 52 8.53 3.69 -2.55
N GLN A 53 7.81 4.68 -2.05
CA GLN A 53 8.39 5.63 -1.09
C GLN A 53 8.82 4.93 0.18
N PHE A 54 8.01 3.99 0.66
CA PHE A 54 8.36 3.24 1.85
C PHE A 54 9.66 2.47 1.63
N ARG A 55 9.81 1.81 0.49
CA ARG A 55 10.99 1.02 0.20
C ARG A 55 12.22 1.91 0.05
N ARG A 56 12.05 3.10 -0.52
CA ARG A 56 13.16 4.05 -0.62
C ARG A 56 13.66 4.46 0.75
N CYS A 57 12.75 4.71 1.66
CA CYS A 57 13.14 5.09 3.01
C CYS A 57 13.91 3.99 3.71
N ILE A 58 13.57 2.74 3.42
CA ILE A 58 14.21 1.61 4.08
C ILE A 58 15.53 1.24 3.43
N PHE A 59 15.55 1.20 2.09
CA PHE A 59 16.71 0.67 1.38
C PHE A 59 17.73 1.74 1.03
N ASN A 60 17.39 3.01 1.14
CA ASN A 60 18.32 4.10 0.88
C ASN A 60 18.31 5.12 2.01
N PRO A 61 18.45 4.65 3.23
CA PRO A 61 18.30 5.58 4.36
C PRO A 61 19.40 6.62 4.42
N SER A 62 20.59 6.25 3.97
CA SER A 62 21.72 7.13 4.09
C SER A 62 21.96 7.94 2.83
N ILE A 63 21.17 7.70 1.83
CA ILE A 63 21.34 8.40 0.60
C ILE A 63 20.36 9.50 0.62
N PRO A 64 20.79 10.50 0.98
CA PRO A 64 19.87 11.59 0.97
C PRO A 64 19.81 12.15 -0.40
N ILE A 65 20.14 11.20 -0.34
CA ILE A 65 20.39 11.04 -1.13
C ILE A 65 19.88 10.81 -2.16
N GLU A 66 19.72 10.65 -2.17
CA GLU A 66 19.57 10.22 -2.84
C GLU A 66 19.24 10.29 -3.13
#